data_2ce0820eae88b0b4822909cef041bce2
#
_entry.id   2ce0820eae88b0b4822909cef041bce2
#
_cell.length_a   1.000
_cell.length_b   1.000
_cell.length_c   1.000
_cell.angle_alpha   90.00
_cell.angle_beta   90.00
_cell.angle_gamma   90.00
#
_symmetry.space_group_name_H-M   'P 1'
#
loop_
_entity.id
_entity.type
_entity.pdbx_description
1 polymer ?
#
loop_
_entity_poly.entity_id
_entity_poly.type
_entity_poly.pdbx_seq_one_letter_code
_entity_poly.pdbx_strand_id
1 'polypeptide(L)'
;MDLSFHAPTPLQYFASLVQSDDHFPLLEAVASLAQDEYPELDVEQVLGDVDQLLARLQRRLPADAGPLQRLRLLNQFFFVDLGFGGNVNDYYDPDNSYLQAVLRTRRGIPISLAVLWMELAQGLRLKAHGVGFPGHFMVKVQLPKGQVVIDPFTGHSLSREALSERLEPFQPRQLQGVLADDADVPLGLYLQTAAPRDIVARMLRNLKEIHRSQQDWGRLIAVQDRLIVLLPEAWAEYRDRGLAYATQGHTAQALTDLETYLHHAAFEALDIGTIAEQVDALRRKGG
;
A
#
# COMPACT_ATOMS: atom_id res chain seq x y z
N MET A 1 -5.84 -39.90 -16.72
CA MET A 1 -5.84 -38.86 -15.68
C MET A 1 -5.93 -37.54 -16.41
N ASP A 2 -7.14 -36.96 -16.49
CA ASP A 2 -7.30 -35.62 -17.05
C ASP A 2 -6.74 -34.64 -16.04
N LEU A 3 -5.59 -34.05 -16.36
CA LEU A 3 -5.06 -32.91 -15.63
C LEU A 3 -5.83 -31.67 -16.11
N SER A 4 -6.98 -31.40 -15.50
CA SER A 4 -7.69 -30.13 -15.71
C SER A 4 -6.89 -29.03 -15.03
N PHE A 5 -6.02 -28.35 -15.79
CA PHE A 5 -5.37 -27.12 -15.34
C PHE A 5 -6.43 -26.01 -15.28
N HIS A 6 -6.92 -25.72 -14.09
CA HIS A 6 -7.70 -24.51 -13.86
C HIS A 6 -6.73 -23.36 -13.61
N ALA A 7 -6.91 -22.27 -14.31
CA ALA A 7 -6.18 -21.03 -14.01
C ALA A 7 -6.45 -20.63 -12.55
N PRO A 8 -5.44 -20.18 -11.80
CA PRO A 8 -5.65 -19.73 -10.43
C PRO A 8 -6.60 -18.52 -10.40
N THR A 9 -7.44 -18.45 -9.37
CA THR A 9 -8.24 -17.25 -9.12
C THR A 9 -7.32 -16.06 -8.79
N PRO A 10 -7.79 -14.78 -8.96
CA PRO A 10 -7.00 -13.61 -8.58
C PRO A 10 -6.47 -13.67 -7.15
N LEU A 11 -7.27 -14.17 -6.20
CA LEU A 11 -6.84 -14.33 -4.81
C LEU A 11 -5.79 -15.43 -4.64
N GLN A 12 -5.93 -16.57 -5.34
CA GLN A 12 -4.92 -17.63 -5.31
C GLN A 12 -3.60 -17.19 -5.93
N TYR A 13 -3.66 -16.43 -7.02
CA TYR A 13 -2.47 -15.84 -7.63
C TYR A 13 -1.78 -14.87 -6.66
N PHE A 14 -2.52 -13.91 -6.09
CA PHE A 14 -1.99 -13.01 -5.07
C PHE A 14 -1.37 -13.77 -3.89
N ALA A 15 -2.06 -14.81 -3.38
CA ALA A 15 -1.56 -15.63 -2.29
C ALA A 15 -0.19 -16.26 -2.61
N SER A 16 0.01 -16.72 -3.86
CA SER A 16 1.30 -17.28 -4.28
C SER A 16 2.44 -16.26 -4.28
N LEU A 17 2.14 -15.00 -4.61
CA LEU A 17 3.14 -13.91 -4.65
C LEU A 17 3.60 -13.48 -3.26
N VAL A 18 2.73 -13.58 -2.25
CA VAL A 18 2.99 -13.04 -0.91
C VAL A 18 3.36 -14.10 0.14
N GLN A 19 3.64 -15.33 -0.28
CA GLN A 19 3.97 -16.45 0.62
C GLN A 19 5.24 -16.21 1.46
N SER A 20 6.23 -15.51 0.90
CA SER A 20 7.53 -15.30 1.55
C SER A 20 7.95 -13.85 1.44
N ASP A 21 8.69 -13.37 2.44
CA ASP A 21 9.33 -12.05 2.38
C ASP A 21 10.67 -12.11 1.63
N ASP A 22 11.22 -13.31 1.41
CA ASP A 22 12.39 -13.50 0.57
C ASP A 22 12.02 -13.27 -0.89
N HIS A 23 12.68 -12.30 -1.52
CA HIS A 23 12.43 -11.90 -2.92
C HIS A 23 10.97 -11.51 -3.21
N PHE A 24 10.34 -10.80 -2.27
CA PHE A 24 8.95 -10.34 -2.40
C PHE A 24 8.73 -9.53 -3.70
N PRO A 25 7.88 -10.00 -4.64
CA PRO A 25 7.67 -9.36 -5.94
C PRO A 25 6.71 -8.17 -5.81
N LEU A 26 7.19 -7.05 -5.25
CA LEU A 26 6.34 -5.91 -4.88
C LEU A 26 5.52 -5.37 -6.06
N LEU A 27 6.15 -5.13 -7.21
CA LEU A 27 5.45 -4.57 -8.38
C LEU A 27 4.32 -5.49 -8.84
N GLU A 28 4.59 -6.79 -8.95
CA GLU A 28 3.63 -7.79 -9.41
C GLU A 28 2.49 -7.99 -8.39
N ALA A 29 2.81 -8.07 -7.09
CA ALA A 29 1.81 -8.16 -6.04
C ALA A 29 0.87 -6.94 -6.06
N VAL A 30 1.41 -5.72 -6.24
CA VAL A 30 0.60 -4.51 -6.35
C VAL A 30 -0.20 -4.47 -7.66
N ALA A 31 0.37 -4.88 -8.78
CA ALA A 31 -0.36 -4.95 -10.07
C ALA A 31 -1.56 -5.89 -9.99
N SER A 32 -1.42 -7.03 -9.28
CA SER A 32 -2.50 -8.01 -9.11
C SER A 32 -3.68 -7.52 -8.28
N LEU A 33 -3.54 -6.43 -7.49
CA LEU A 33 -4.63 -5.89 -6.67
C LEU A 33 -5.83 -5.43 -7.51
N ALA A 34 -5.60 -5.06 -8.74
CA ALA A 34 -6.64 -4.58 -9.64
C ALA A 34 -7.49 -5.69 -10.27
N GLN A 35 -7.09 -6.96 -10.15
CA GLN A 35 -7.80 -8.07 -10.83
C GLN A 35 -9.23 -8.30 -10.31
N ASP A 36 -9.53 -7.89 -9.07
CA ASP A 36 -10.90 -7.97 -8.54
C ASP A 36 -11.83 -6.92 -9.16
N GLU A 37 -11.28 -5.76 -9.52
CA GLU A 37 -12.00 -4.68 -10.18
C GLU A 37 -12.02 -4.84 -11.71
N TYR A 38 -10.94 -5.37 -12.26
CA TYR A 38 -10.70 -5.55 -13.69
C TYR A 38 -10.38 -7.02 -13.99
N PRO A 39 -11.38 -7.91 -14.10
CA PRO A 39 -11.16 -9.36 -14.27
C PRO A 39 -10.36 -9.73 -15.53
N GLU A 40 -10.42 -8.89 -16.57
CA GLU A 40 -9.67 -9.08 -17.82
C GLU A 40 -8.25 -8.48 -17.77
N LEU A 41 -7.81 -8.03 -16.59
CA LEU A 41 -6.48 -7.44 -16.45
C LEU A 41 -5.38 -8.48 -16.61
N ASP A 42 -4.53 -8.25 -17.60
CA ASP A 42 -3.28 -8.97 -17.78
C ASP A 42 -2.17 -8.30 -16.92
N VAL A 43 -1.79 -8.95 -15.84
CA VAL A 43 -0.73 -8.47 -14.95
C VAL A 43 0.61 -8.41 -15.67
N GLU A 44 0.92 -9.38 -16.55
CA GLU A 44 2.18 -9.38 -17.31
C GLU A 44 2.27 -8.17 -18.24
N GLN A 45 1.13 -7.75 -18.82
CA GLN A 45 1.09 -6.52 -19.62
C GLN A 45 1.44 -5.28 -18.78
N VAL A 46 0.94 -5.21 -17.53
CA VAL A 46 1.27 -4.09 -16.60
C VAL A 46 2.76 -4.06 -16.30
N LEU A 47 3.36 -5.22 -16.03
CA LEU A 47 4.81 -5.35 -15.79
C LEU A 47 5.60 -4.95 -17.04
N GLY A 48 5.18 -5.43 -18.21
CA GLY A 48 5.78 -5.09 -19.50
C GLY A 48 5.74 -3.58 -19.81
N ASP A 49 4.66 -2.90 -19.43
CA ASP A 49 4.55 -1.44 -19.58
C ASP A 49 5.57 -0.70 -18.70
N VAL A 50 5.80 -1.18 -17.47
CA VAL A 50 6.84 -0.62 -16.58
C VAL A 50 8.24 -0.90 -17.14
N ASP A 51 8.50 -2.10 -17.66
CA ASP A 51 9.76 -2.46 -18.31
C ASP A 51 10.05 -1.57 -19.51
N GLN A 52 9.03 -1.25 -20.32
CA GLN A 52 9.17 -0.30 -21.45
C GLN A 52 9.55 1.10 -20.96
N LEU A 53 8.96 1.58 -19.85
CA LEU A 53 9.35 2.86 -19.25
C LEU A 53 10.81 2.81 -18.77
N LEU A 54 11.20 1.73 -18.11
CA LEU A 54 12.59 1.53 -17.67
C LEU A 54 13.56 1.51 -18.84
N ALA A 55 13.27 0.77 -19.91
CA ALA A 55 14.10 0.73 -21.11
C ALA A 55 14.25 2.10 -21.77
N ARG A 56 13.18 2.91 -21.80
CA ARG A 56 13.23 4.30 -22.31
C ARG A 56 14.10 5.19 -21.45
N LEU A 57 14.01 5.03 -20.12
CA LEU A 57 14.81 5.78 -19.16
C LEU A 57 16.30 5.41 -19.25
N GLN A 58 16.62 4.11 -19.33
CA GLN A 58 17.99 3.61 -19.45
C GLN A 58 18.70 4.10 -20.72
N ARG A 59 18.00 4.23 -21.85
CA ARG A 59 18.58 4.79 -23.09
C ARG A 59 19.02 6.25 -22.96
N ARG A 60 18.49 6.99 -21.99
CA ARG A 60 18.90 8.38 -21.69
C ARG A 60 20.05 8.49 -20.70
N LEU A 61 20.42 7.36 -20.09
CA LEU A 61 21.43 7.35 -19.03
C LEU A 61 22.85 7.36 -19.63
N PRO A 62 23.69 8.36 -19.32
CA PRO A 62 25.11 8.31 -19.66
C PRO A 62 25.80 7.11 -19.01
N ALA A 63 26.77 6.50 -19.71
CA ALA A 63 27.44 5.30 -19.25
C ALA A 63 28.17 5.47 -17.89
N ASP A 64 28.66 6.69 -17.63
CA ASP A 64 29.39 7.09 -16.42
C ASP A 64 28.54 7.82 -15.39
N ALA A 65 27.20 7.82 -15.56
CA ALA A 65 26.30 8.53 -14.66
C ALA A 65 26.42 8.08 -13.21
N GLY A 66 26.78 8.99 -12.33
CA GLY A 66 26.81 8.77 -10.88
C GLY A 66 25.39 8.78 -10.26
N PRO A 67 25.25 8.32 -8.99
CA PRO A 67 23.94 8.18 -8.35
C PRO A 67 23.07 9.45 -8.35
N LEU A 68 23.65 10.61 -8.12
CA LEU A 68 22.91 11.87 -8.13
C LEU A 68 22.38 12.23 -9.54
N GLN A 69 23.15 11.94 -10.58
CA GLN A 69 22.74 12.17 -11.97
C GLN A 69 21.61 11.22 -12.37
N ARG A 70 21.70 9.95 -11.96
CA ARG A 70 20.62 8.96 -12.14
C ARG A 70 19.32 9.39 -11.46
N LEU A 71 19.42 9.89 -10.23
CA LEU A 71 18.27 10.42 -9.49
C LEU A 71 17.62 11.62 -10.20
N ARG A 72 18.43 12.58 -10.65
CA ARG A 72 17.93 13.75 -11.39
C ARG A 72 17.25 13.35 -12.70
N LEU A 73 17.85 12.42 -13.43
CA LEU A 73 17.28 11.90 -14.67
C LEU A 73 15.95 11.18 -14.42
N LEU A 74 15.86 10.34 -13.37
CA LEU A 74 14.63 9.65 -13.00
C LEU A 74 13.53 10.66 -12.65
N ASN A 75 13.82 11.65 -11.80
CA ASN A 75 12.83 12.66 -11.41
C ASN A 75 12.35 13.47 -12.62
N GLN A 76 13.27 13.92 -13.48
CA GLN A 76 12.92 14.61 -14.71
C GLN A 76 12.02 13.74 -15.60
N PHE A 77 12.40 12.48 -15.81
CA PHE A 77 11.65 11.55 -16.65
C PHE A 77 10.26 11.26 -16.06
N PHE A 78 10.17 10.92 -14.77
CA PHE A 78 8.93 10.48 -14.14
C PHE A 78 7.94 11.64 -13.95
N PHE A 79 8.38 12.70 -13.29
CA PHE A 79 7.48 13.79 -12.88
C PHE A 79 7.26 14.82 -13.98
N VAL A 80 8.26 15.10 -14.81
CA VAL A 80 8.18 16.18 -15.82
C VAL A 80 7.85 15.62 -17.20
N ASP A 81 8.65 14.68 -17.72
CA ASP A 81 8.50 14.20 -19.10
C ASP A 81 7.26 13.30 -19.26
N LEU A 82 6.99 12.42 -18.29
CA LEU A 82 5.82 11.54 -18.27
C LEU A 82 4.63 12.15 -17.53
N GLY A 83 4.85 13.16 -16.71
CA GLY A 83 3.82 13.90 -16.01
C GLY A 83 3.14 13.11 -14.87
N PHE A 84 3.79 12.09 -14.30
CA PHE A 84 3.25 11.40 -13.13
C PHE A 84 3.13 12.37 -11.94
N GLY A 85 2.06 12.26 -11.19
CA GLY A 85 1.83 13.07 -10.00
C GLY A 85 0.54 12.72 -9.29
N GLY A 86 0.30 13.38 -8.16
CA GLY A 86 -0.88 13.15 -7.36
C GLY A 86 -2.18 13.53 -8.05
N ASN A 87 -3.25 12.75 -7.80
CA ASN A 87 -4.60 13.13 -8.20
C ASN A 87 -5.19 14.06 -7.13
N VAL A 88 -5.02 15.36 -7.32
CA VAL A 88 -5.52 16.40 -6.40
C VAL A 88 -7.02 16.64 -6.53
N ASN A 89 -7.61 16.28 -7.68
CA ASN A 89 -9.02 16.54 -7.98
C ASN A 89 -9.94 15.45 -7.41
N ASP A 90 -9.45 14.22 -7.38
CA ASP A 90 -10.18 13.07 -6.88
C ASP A 90 -9.23 12.10 -6.16
N TYR A 91 -8.86 12.46 -4.94
CA TYR A 91 -7.89 11.71 -4.14
C TYR A 91 -8.41 10.31 -3.75
N TYR A 92 -9.73 10.18 -3.53
CA TYR A 92 -10.38 8.95 -3.05
C TYR A 92 -10.89 8.05 -4.17
N ASP A 93 -10.57 8.34 -5.43
CA ASP A 93 -10.82 7.42 -6.53
C ASP A 93 -9.97 6.15 -6.35
N PRO A 94 -10.58 4.94 -6.27
CA PRO A 94 -9.84 3.68 -6.13
C PRO A 94 -8.82 3.46 -7.27
N ASP A 95 -9.05 3.97 -8.47
CA ASP A 95 -8.13 3.89 -9.62
C ASP A 95 -6.76 4.52 -9.33
N ASN A 96 -6.66 5.45 -8.38
CA ASN A 96 -5.39 6.00 -7.94
C ASN A 96 -4.48 4.96 -7.24
N SER A 97 -5.04 3.83 -6.81
CA SER A 97 -4.31 2.72 -6.18
C SER A 97 -3.94 1.60 -7.15
N TYR A 98 -4.59 1.52 -8.32
CA TYR A 98 -4.38 0.45 -9.30
C TYR A 98 -3.32 0.84 -10.33
N LEU A 99 -2.22 0.06 -10.42
CA LEU A 99 -1.05 0.44 -11.24
C LEU A 99 -1.38 0.64 -12.72
N GLN A 100 -2.26 -0.19 -13.31
CA GLN A 100 -2.66 -0.03 -14.72
C GLN A 100 -3.39 1.30 -14.96
N ALA A 101 -4.23 1.73 -14.00
CA ALA A 101 -4.91 3.02 -14.08
C ALA A 101 -3.93 4.17 -13.89
N VAL A 102 -3.01 4.06 -12.93
CA VAL A 102 -1.94 5.05 -12.69
C VAL A 102 -1.02 5.16 -13.91
N LEU A 103 -0.64 4.06 -14.55
CA LEU A 103 0.16 4.06 -15.79
C LEU A 103 -0.57 4.77 -16.94
N ARG A 104 -1.88 4.57 -17.06
CA ARG A 104 -2.72 5.18 -18.10
C ARG A 104 -2.93 6.67 -17.86
N THR A 105 -3.33 7.05 -16.64
CA THR A 105 -3.76 8.42 -16.29
C THR A 105 -2.61 9.33 -15.87
N ARG A 106 -1.48 8.76 -15.49
CA ARG A 106 -0.34 9.43 -14.85
C ARG A 106 -0.71 10.08 -13.52
N ARG A 107 -1.79 9.65 -12.90
CA ARG A 107 -2.30 10.13 -11.62
C ARG A 107 -2.43 8.98 -10.63
N GLY A 108 -2.07 9.24 -9.37
CA GLY A 108 -2.15 8.25 -8.31
C GLY A 108 -2.11 8.87 -6.92
N ILE A 109 -2.15 8.01 -5.91
CA ILE A 109 -1.86 8.37 -4.53
C ILE A 109 -0.35 8.22 -4.24
N PRO A 110 0.17 8.80 -3.13
CA PRO A 110 1.61 8.78 -2.85
C PRO A 110 2.23 7.38 -2.95
N ILE A 111 1.56 6.36 -2.42
CA ILE A 111 2.11 5.00 -2.35
C ILE A 111 2.13 4.28 -3.71
N SER A 112 1.12 4.43 -4.55
CA SER A 112 1.11 3.83 -5.89
C SER A 112 2.15 4.46 -6.81
N LEU A 113 2.31 5.79 -6.74
CA LEU A 113 3.38 6.52 -7.43
C LEU A 113 4.76 6.11 -6.92
N ALA A 114 4.91 5.90 -5.60
CA ALA A 114 6.16 5.44 -4.99
C ALA A 114 6.56 4.07 -5.50
N VAL A 115 5.63 3.11 -5.63
CA VAL A 115 5.93 1.76 -6.13
C VAL A 115 6.50 1.83 -7.54
N LEU A 116 5.85 2.55 -8.47
CA LEU A 116 6.34 2.72 -9.83
C LEU A 116 7.69 3.45 -9.88
N TRP A 117 7.84 4.50 -9.08
CA TRP A 117 9.09 5.26 -9.02
C TRP A 117 10.25 4.42 -8.47
N MET A 118 10.00 3.62 -7.42
CA MET A 118 11.02 2.74 -6.82
C MET A 118 11.46 1.63 -7.79
N GLU A 119 10.55 1.07 -8.56
CA GLU A 119 10.87 0.07 -9.59
C GLU A 119 11.85 0.66 -10.63
N LEU A 120 11.53 1.85 -11.16
CA LEU A 120 12.42 2.55 -12.09
C LEU A 120 13.77 2.92 -11.45
N ALA A 121 13.76 3.30 -10.17
CA ALA A 121 14.97 3.62 -9.41
C ALA A 121 15.88 2.39 -9.26
N GLN A 122 15.30 1.24 -8.94
CA GLN A 122 16.01 -0.03 -8.84
C GLN A 122 16.62 -0.42 -10.18
N GLY A 123 15.89 -0.27 -11.29
CA GLY A 123 16.40 -0.50 -12.63
C GLY A 123 17.56 0.43 -13.04
N LEU A 124 17.66 1.61 -12.40
CA LEU A 124 18.82 2.52 -12.50
C LEU A 124 19.91 2.23 -11.44
N ARG A 125 19.80 1.15 -10.67
CA ARG A 125 20.71 0.79 -9.57
C ARG A 125 20.82 1.89 -8.50
N LEU A 126 19.74 2.60 -8.24
CA LEU A 126 19.61 3.49 -7.09
C LEU A 126 19.13 2.69 -5.87
N LYS A 127 19.69 2.99 -4.70
CA LYS A 127 19.21 2.43 -3.42
C LYS A 127 18.05 3.27 -2.93
N ALA A 128 16.85 2.94 -3.39
CA ALA A 128 15.60 3.62 -3.06
C ALA A 128 14.69 2.73 -2.22
N HIS A 129 14.02 3.29 -1.24
CA HIS A 129 13.13 2.58 -0.32
C HIS A 129 11.89 3.41 -0.01
N GLY A 130 10.76 2.73 0.14
CA GLY A 130 9.54 3.34 0.65
C GLY A 130 9.65 3.70 2.12
N VAL A 131 8.95 4.75 2.52
CA VAL A 131 8.88 5.25 3.89
C VAL A 131 7.42 5.45 4.27
N GLY A 132 6.97 4.69 5.27
CA GLY A 132 5.62 4.83 5.85
C GLY A 132 5.53 6.04 6.78
N PHE A 133 5.59 7.24 6.22
CA PHE A 133 5.52 8.48 6.99
C PHE A 133 4.10 8.70 7.56
N PRO A 134 3.95 9.29 8.76
CA PRO A 134 2.63 9.61 9.32
C PRO A 134 1.80 10.47 8.36
N GLY A 135 0.56 10.05 8.09
CA GLY A 135 -0.34 10.73 7.16
C GLY A 135 0.08 10.73 5.69
N HIS A 136 1.27 10.19 5.33
CA HIS A 136 1.80 10.23 3.98
C HIS A 136 2.67 9.01 3.64
N PHE A 137 3.01 8.81 2.36
CA PHE A 137 4.00 7.84 1.93
C PHE A 137 5.09 8.55 1.12
N MET A 138 6.34 8.27 1.42
CA MET A 138 7.49 8.94 0.81
C MET A 138 8.48 7.91 0.27
N VAL A 139 9.45 8.37 -0.50
CA VAL A 139 10.59 7.57 -0.94
C VAL A 139 11.87 8.19 -0.43
N LYS A 140 12.77 7.39 0.12
CA LYS A 140 14.15 7.80 0.44
C LYS A 140 15.14 7.15 -0.50
N VAL A 141 16.14 7.91 -0.91
CA VAL A 141 17.24 7.45 -1.76
C VAL A 141 18.55 7.64 -1.02
N GLN A 142 19.31 6.55 -0.88
CA GLN A 142 20.64 6.61 -0.30
C GLN A 142 21.64 7.06 -1.35
N LEU A 143 22.36 8.15 -1.07
CA LEU A 143 23.44 8.70 -1.89
C LEU A 143 24.77 8.61 -1.14
N PRO A 144 25.93 8.72 -1.82
CA PRO A 144 27.24 8.66 -1.16
C PRO A 144 27.49 9.70 -0.06
N LYS A 145 26.80 10.84 -0.13
CA LYS A 145 26.93 11.98 0.83
C LYS A 145 25.72 12.16 1.74
N GLY A 146 24.84 11.16 1.86
CA GLY A 146 23.65 11.23 2.70
C GLY A 146 22.42 10.63 2.03
N GLN A 147 21.24 11.07 2.41
CA GLN A 147 19.98 10.60 1.85
C GLN A 147 19.13 11.77 1.35
N VAL A 148 18.29 11.49 0.36
CA VAL A 148 17.26 12.41 -0.14
C VAL A 148 15.91 11.78 0.09
N VAL A 149 14.97 12.53 0.65
CA VAL A 149 13.56 12.12 0.79
C VAL A 149 12.74 12.86 -0.27
N ILE A 150 11.92 12.12 -0.99
CA ILE A 150 11.09 12.62 -2.08
C ILE A 150 9.62 12.34 -1.76
N ASP A 151 8.79 13.33 -1.96
CA ASP A 151 7.34 13.19 -1.96
C ASP A 151 6.88 12.74 -3.35
N PRO A 152 6.44 11.50 -3.55
CA PRO A 152 6.05 11.01 -4.88
C PRO A 152 4.76 11.65 -5.40
N PHE A 153 3.98 12.29 -4.53
CA PHE A 153 2.76 13.00 -4.93
C PHE A 153 3.05 14.30 -5.67
N THR A 154 4.08 15.02 -5.22
CA THR A 154 4.47 16.31 -5.77
C THR A 154 5.77 16.28 -6.59
N GLY A 155 6.56 15.22 -6.46
CA GLY A 155 7.90 15.11 -7.06
C GLY A 155 8.98 15.91 -6.35
N HIS A 156 8.67 16.62 -5.27
CA HIS A 156 9.61 17.46 -4.56
C HIS A 156 10.48 16.69 -3.57
N SER A 157 11.76 17.08 -3.48
CA SER A 157 12.62 16.67 -2.38
C SER A 157 12.30 17.49 -1.14
N LEU A 158 12.25 16.84 0.01
CA LEU A 158 11.92 17.44 1.30
C LEU A 158 13.19 17.67 2.12
N SER A 159 13.31 18.87 2.71
CA SER A 159 14.35 19.17 3.69
C SER A 159 14.01 18.56 5.05
N ARG A 160 14.98 18.56 5.97
CA ARG A 160 14.76 18.09 7.36
C ARG A 160 13.67 18.90 8.05
N GLU A 161 13.69 20.22 7.84
CA GLU A 161 12.73 21.17 8.40
C GLU A 161 11.32 20.88 7.91
N ALA A 162 11.14 20.71 6.60
CA ALA A 162 9.85 20.38 5.99
C ALA A 162 9.30 19.02 6.46
N LEU A 163 10.19 18.03 6.74
CA LEU A 163 9.79 16.76 7.33
C LEU A 163 9.37 16.90 8.80
N SER A 164 10.08 17.74 9.57
CA SER A 164 9.74 18.02 10.97
C SER A 164 8.40 18.72 11.09
N GLU A 165 8.14 19.75 10.28
CA GLU A 165 6.84 20.44 10.21
C GLU A 165 5.68 19.47 9.93
N ARG A 166 5.88 18.54 8.98
CA ARG A 166 4.86 17.52 8.66
C ARG A 166 4.61 16.52 9.79
N LEU A 167 5.53 16.36 10.73
CA LEU A 167 5.39 15.50 11.91
C LEU A 167 4.66 16.17 13.07
N GLU A 168 4.66 17.48 13.17
CA GLU A 168 4.07 18.22 14.29
C GLU A 168 2.63 17.77 14.66
N PRO A 169 1.70 17.55 13.69
CA PRO A 169 0.34 17.12 14.02
C PRO A 169 0.25 15.72 14.62
N PHE A 170 1.28 14.89 14.44
CA PHE A 170 1.34 13.49 14.88
C PHE A 170 2.15 13.30 16.17
N GLN A 171 2.74 14.36 16.68
CA GLN A 171 3.49 14.30 17.93
C GLN A 171 2.54 14.31 19.15
N PRO A 172 2.83 13.52 20.21
CA PRO A 172 2.07 13.58 21.45
C PRO A 172 2.07 15.01 22.02
N ARG A 173 0.90 15.53 22.39
CA ARG A 173 0.74 16.88 22.94
C ARG A 173 1.64 17.18 24.16
N GLN A 174 2.07 16.16 24.88
CA GLN A 174 2.99 16.28 26.02
C GLN A 174 4.42 16.68 25.61
N LEU A 175 4.79 16.50 24.34
CA LEU A 175 6.09 16.90 23.79
C LEU A 175 6.06 18.29 23.15
N GLN A 176 4.89 18.85 22.88
CA GLN A 176 4.73 20.14 22.22
C GLN A 176 5.11 21.36 23.10
N GLY A 177 5.26 21.18 24.40
CA GLY A 177 5.53 22.28 25.35
C GLY A 177 6.89 22.22 26.08
N VAL A 178 7.60 21.11 26.02
CA VAL A 178 8.80 20.88 26.88
C VAL A 178 10.11 20.84 26.07
N LEU A 179 10.07 20.80 24.75
CA LEU A 179 11.22 20.49 23.91
C LEU A 179 11.52 21.52 22.83
N ALA A 180 11.37 22.81 23.16
CA ALA A 180 11.74 23.89 22.23
C ALA A 180 13.26 23.99 21.98
N ASP A 181 14.12 23.36 22.79
CA ASP A 181 15.57 23.53 22.67
C ASP A 181 16.42 22.28 22.48
N ASP A 182 15.97 21.02 22.78
CA ASP A 182 16.89 19.85 22.74
C ASP A 182 16.28 18.46 22.43
N ALA A 183 15.03 18.34 22.08
CA ALA A 183 14.48 17.03 21.73
C ALA A 183 13.96 17.02 20.30
N ASP A 184 14.88 16.99 19.40
CA ASP A 184 14.68 16.41 18.07
C ASP A 184 14.04 15.01 18.28
N VAL A 185 12.72 14.90 18.17
CA VAL A 185 12.10 13.57 17.97
C VAL A 185 12.88 12.97 16.80
N PRO A 186 13.58 11.84 17.02
CA PRO A 186 14.57 11.45 16.04
C PRO A 186 13.84 11.16 14.74
N LEU A 187 13.87 12.12 13.80
CA LEU A 187 13.26 12.02 12.47
C LEU A 187 13.61 10.69 11.80
N GLY A 188 14.77 10.13 12.16
CA GLY A 188 15.21 8.80 11.74
C GLY A 188 14.23 7.67 12.06
N LEU A 189 13.44 7.77 13.14
CA LEU A 189 12.43 6.75 13.49
C LEU A 189 11.29 6.74 12.46
N TYR A 190 10.91 7.90 11.95
CA TYR A 190 9.85 8.06 10.95
C TYR A 190 10.33 7.88 9.51
N LEU A 191 11.65 7.77 9.30
CA LEU A 191 12.26 7.53 8.00
C LEU A 191 12.77 6.10 7.85
N GLN A 192 12.25 5.16 8.63
CA GLN A 192 12.58 3.75 8.46
C GLN A 192 12.04 3.21 7.13
N THR A 193 12.74 2.22 6.60
CA THR A 193 12.32 1.53 5.37
C THR A 193 11.05 0.73 5.64
N ALA A 194 10.01 0.95 4.84
CA ALA A 194 8.84 0.10 4.83
C ALA A 194 9.15 -1.22 4.13
N ALA A 195 8.80 -2.34 4.75
CA ALA A 195 8.91 -3.64 4.10
C ALA A 195 7.91 -3.75 2.93
N PRO A 196 8.22 -4.52 1.88
CA PRO A 196 7.30 -4.70 0.75
C PRO A 196 5.90 -5.15 1.18
N ARG A 197 5.81 -6.08 2.13
CA ARG A 197 4.54 -6.54 2.73
C ARG A 197 3.74 -5.41 3.36
N ASP A 198 4.39 -4.49 4.07
CA ASP A 198 3.75 -3.33 4.70
C ASP A 198 3.25 -2.33 3.66
N ILE A 199 3.97 -2.19 2.54
CA ILE A 199 3.55 -1.35 1.40
C ILE A 199 2.23 -1.89 0.83
N VAL A 200 2.16 -3.19 0.52
CA VAL A 200 0.94 -3.82 0.00
C VAL A 200 -0.19 -3.73 1.01
N ALA A 201 0.08 -4.00 2.30
CA ALA A 201 -0.92 -3.88 3.36
C ALA A 201 -1.50 -2.45 3.46
N ARG A 202 -0.65 -1.44 3.33
CA ARG A 202 -1.09 -0.04 3.35
C ARG A 202 -1.94 0.32 2.13
N MET A 203 -1.60 -0.19 0.95
CA MET A 203 -2.41 0.01 -0.26
C MET A 203 -3.79 -0.64 -0.12
N LEU A 204 -3.84 -1.87 0.38
CA LEU A 204 -5.09 -2.56 0.65
C LEU A 204 -5.94 -1.83 1.71
N ARG A 205 -5.32 -1.29 2.77
CA ARG A 205 -6.04 -0.50 3.78
C ARG A 205 -6.60 0.80 3.21
N ASN A 206 -5.90 1.46 2.29
CA ASN A 206 -6.45 2.61 1.58
C ASN A 206 -7.71 2.23 0.78
N LEU A 207 -7.67 1.15 0.01
CA LEU A 207 -8.83 0.63 -0.72
C LEU A 207 -9.97 0.22 0.23
N LYS A 208 -9.65 -0.44 1.34
CA LYS A 208 -10.62 -0.80 2.39
C LYS A 208 -11.40 0.42 2.89
N GLU A 209 -10.71 1.52 3.21
CA GLU A 209 -11.35 2.75 3.67
C GLU A 209 -12.22 3.39 2.60
N ILE A 210 -11.77 3.39 1.34
CA ILE A 210 -12.57 3.90 0.20
C ILE A 210 -13.85 3.10 0.05
N HIS A 211 -13.77 1.77 -0.07
CA HIS A 211 -14.94 0.92 -0.28
C HIS A 211 -15.88 0.92 0.92
N ARG A 212 -15.33 1.00 2.15
CA ARG A 212 -16.11 1.17 3.37
C ARG A 212 -16.93 2.46 3.35
N SER A 213 -16.30 3.58 2.98
CA SER A 213 -16.96 4.89 2.92
C SER A 213 -18.07 4.95 1.86
N GLN A 214 -17.89 4.21 0.78
CA GLN A 214 -18.84 4.07 -0.32
C GLN A 214 -19.92 3.00 -0.05
N GLN A 215 -19.80 2.24 1.05
CA GLN A 215 -20.64 1.10 1.38
C GLN A 215 -20.65 0.00 0.29
N ASP A 216 -19.56 -0.11 -0.46
CA ASP A 216 -19.35 -1.17 -1.43
C ASP A 216 -18.82 -2.43 -0.73
N TRP A 217 -19.75 -3.17 -0.14
CA TRP A 217 -19.43 -4.33 0.69
C TRP A 217 -18.75 -5.45 -0.09
N GLY A 218 -19.10 -5.64 -1.35
CA GLY A 218 -18.49 -6.67 -2.20
C GLY A 218 -17.00 -6.43 -2.41
N ARG A 219 -16.63 -5.21 -2.83
CA ARG A 219 -15.23 -4.81 -2.99
C ARG A 219 -14.48 -4.73 -1.66
N LEU A 220 -15.16 -4.29 -0.61
CA LEU A 220 -14.61 -4.27 0.74
C LEU A 220 -14.19 -5.68 1.19
N ILE A 221 -15.05 -6.69 1.01
CA ILE A 221 -14.76 -8.08 1.36
C ILE A 221 -13.57 -8.61 0.53
N ALA A 222 -13.53 -8.35 -0.77
CA ALA A 222 -12.42 -8.78 -1.63
C ALA A 222 -11.07 -8.19 -1.18
N VAL A 223 -11.05 -6.92 -0.77
CA VAL A 223 -9.84 -6.27 -0.21
C VAL A 223 -9.45 -6.91 1.13
N GLN A 224 -10.43 -7.22 1.98
CA GLN A 224 -10.19 -7.87 3.27
C GLN A 224 -9.70 -9.32 3.11
N ASP A 225 -10.17 -10.05 2.10
CA ASP A 225 -9.64 -11.37 1.74
C ASP A 225 -8.14 -11.30 1.46
N ARG A 226 -7.70 -10.31 0.68
CA ARG A 226 -6.27 -10.09 0.41
C ARG A 226 -5.49 -9.66 1.64
N LEU A 227 -6.06 -8.82 2.51
CA LEU A 227 -5.43 -8.42 3.77
C LEU A 227 -5.19 -9.62 4.69
N ILE A 228 -6.15 -10.51 4.80
CA ILE A 228 -6.05 -11.73 5.61
C ILE A 228 -5.01 -12.71 5.02
N VAL A 229 -4.98 -12.87 3.70
CA VAL A 229 -3.94 -13.66 3.03
C VAL A 229 -2.55 -13.06 3.24
N LEU A 230 -2.42 -11.74 3.17
CA LEU A 230 -1.15 -11.04 3.36
C LEU A 230 -0.68 -11.06 4.81
N LEU A 231 -1.60 -10.90 5.77
CA LEU A 231 -1.37 -10.74 7.20
C LEU A 231 -2.29 -11.69 7.99
N PRO A 232 -2.00 -12.99 8.02
CA PRO A 232 -2.90 -14.01 8.61
C PRO A 232 -3.20 -13.80 10.11
N GLU A 233 -2.31 -13.12 10.83
CA GLU A 233 -2.46 -12.83 12.25
C GLU A 233 -3.05 -11.44 12.54
N ALA A 234 -3.47 -10.70 11.51
CA ALA A 234 -4.16 -9.42 11.69
C ALA A 234 -5.64 -9.64 12.03
N TRP A 235 -5.91 -10.11 13.24
CA TRP A 235 -7.25 -10.51 13.72
C TRP A 235 -8.32 -9.45 13.54
N ALA A 236 -7.95 -8.17 13.60
CA ALA A 236 -8.87 -7.07 13.32
C ALA A 236 -9.44 -7.10 11.89
N GLU A 237 -8.71 -7.68 10.92
CA GLU A 237 -9.22 -7.80 9.54
C GLU A 237 -10.32 -8.88 9.44
N TYR A 238 -10.24 -9.95 10.25
CA TYR A 238 -11.34 -10.93 10.37
C TYR A 238 -12.59 -10.29 10.98
N ARG A 239 -12.44 -9.50 12.06
CA ARG A 239 -13.55 -8.75 12.64
C ARG A 239 -14.25 -7.88 11.60
N ASP A 240 -13.46 -7.08 10.89
CA ASP A 240 -13.98 -6.11 9.94
C ASP A 240 -14.65 -6.81 8.74
N ARG A 241 -14.11 -7.95 8.25
CA ARG A 241 -14.72 -8.75 7.20
C ARG A 241 -16.01 -9.44 7.70
N GLY A 242 -15.98 -9.97 8.91
CA GLY A 242 -17.17 -10.56 9.55
C GLY A 242 -18.32 -9.56 9.68
N LEU A 243 -18.02 -8.31 10.04
CA LEU A 243 -19.00 -7.23 10.08
C LEU A 243 -19.55 -6.88 8.69
N ALA A 244 -18.69 -6.88 7.66
CA ALA A 244 -19.12 -6.68 6.28
C ALA A 244 -20.02 -7.82 5.80
N TYR A 245 -19.69 -9.08 6.08
CA TYR A 245 -20.55 -10.23 5.80
C TYR A 245 -21.89 -10.15 6.52
N ALA A 246 -21.89 -9.75 7.80
CA ALA A 246 -23.13 -9.57 8.57
C ALA A 246 -24.06 -8.52 7.93
N THR A 247 -23.48 -7.42 7.43
CA THR A 247 -24.23 -6.37 6.73
C THR A 247 -24.87 -6.87 5.44
N GLN A 248 -24.21 -7.81 4.74
CA GLN A 248 -24.71 -8.44 3.52
C GLN A 248 -25.67 -9.62 3.79
N GLY A 249 -25.90 -9.97 5.04
CA GLY A 249 -26.74 -11.11 5.42
C GLY A 249 -26.05 -12.47 5.26
N HIS A 250 -24.75 -12.51 5.04
CA HIS A 250 -23.94 -13.74 4.94
C HIS A 250 -23.62 -14.26 6.33
N THR A 251 -24.63 -14.75 7.04
CA THR A 251 -24.56 -15.10 8.48
C THR A 251 -23.48 -16.13 8.80
N ALA A 252 -23.31 -17.17 7.98
CA ALA A 252 -22.34 -18.23 8.24
C ALA A 252 -20.89 -17.71 8.16
N GLN A 253 -20.56 -16.92 7.13
CA GLN A 253 -19.24 -16.32 6.96
C GLN A 253 -18.98 -15.29 8.07
N ALA A 254 -19.98 -14.47 8.41
CA ALA A 254 -19.90 -13.51 9.49
C ALA A 254 -19.56 -14.18 10.82
N LEU A 255 -20.25 -15.27 11.18
CA LEU A 255 -19.98 -16.03 12.40
C LEU A 255 -18.57 -16.60 12.42
N THR A 256 -18.13 -17.24 11.33
CA THR A 256 -16.78 -17.79 11.23
C THR A 256 -15.70 -16.74 11.51
N ASP A 257 -15.82 -15.58 10.91
CA ASP A 257 -14.83 -14.52 11.04
C ASP A 257 -14.87 -13.85 12.43
N LEU A 258 -16.06 -13.52 12.93
CA LEU A 258 -16.20 -12.87 14.23
C LEU A 258 -15.81 -13.80 15.38
N GLU A 259 -16.10 -15.09 15.29
CA GLU A 259 -15.66 -16.11 16.26
C GLU A 259 -14.14 -16.27 16.21
N THR A 260 -13.52 -16.28 15.01
CA THR A 260 -12.08 -16.27 14.86
C THR A 260 -11.44 -15.06 15.55
N TYR A 261 -12.01 -13.87 15.33
CA TYR A 261 -11.56 -12.67 16.02
C TYR A 261 -11.65 -12.81 17.55
N LEU A 262 -12.80 -13.21 18.08
CA LEU A 262 -13.01 -13.36 19.53
C LEU A 262 -12.09 -14.39 20.18
N HIS A 263 -11.69 -15.43 19.42
CA HIS A 263 -10.77 -16.45 19.90
C HIS A 263 -9.34 -15.94 20.06
N HIS A 264 -8.92 -15.02 19.18
CA HIS A 264 -7.55 -14.54 19.10
C HIS A 264 -7.35 -13.10 19.63
N ALA A 265 -8.43 -12.33 19.80
CA ALA A 265 -8.33 -10.97 20.28
C ALA A 265 -7.78 -10.93 21.73
N ALA A 266 -6.93 -9.94 22.00
CA ALA A 266 -6.46 -9.71 23.35
C ALA A 266 -7.67 -9.40 24.27
N PHE A 267 -7.69 -9.97 25.47
CA PHE A 267 -8.77 -9.80 26.45
C PHE A 267 -9.12 -8.33 26.77
N GLU A 268 -8.17 -7.44 26.55
CA GLU A 268 -8.29 -5.99 26.77
C GLU A 268 -8.83 -5.21 25.56
N ALA A 269 -9.13 -5.88 24.44
CA ALA A 269 -9.68 -5.16 23.27
C ALA A 269 -11.06 -4.57 23.60
N LEU A 270 -11.21 -3.28 23.36
CA LEU A 270 -12.36 -2.48 23.77
C LEU A 270 -13.69 -2.90 23.14
N ASP A 271 -13.65 -3.67 22.06
CA ASP A 271 -14.82 -4.05 21.27
C ASP A 271 -15.26 -5.51 21.44
N ILE A 272 -14.56 -6.31 22.27
CA ILE A 272 -14.88 -7.74 22.49
C ILE A 272 -16.34 -7.92 22.91
N GLY A 273 -16.84 -7.14 23.87
CA GLY A 273 -18.21 -7.23 24.35
C GLY A 273 -19.22 -6.98 23.22
N THR A 274 -19.01 -5.93 22.44
CA THR A 274 -19.88 -5.57 21.32
C THR A 274 -19.87 -6.66 20.24
N ILE A 275 -18.71 -7.22 19.92
CA ILE A 275 -18.62 -8.29 18.92
C ILE A 275 -19.26 -9.58 19.42
N ALA A 276 -19.11 -9.93 20.71
CA ALA A 276 -19.76 -11.11 21.30
C ALA A 276 -21.30 -10.99 21.24
N GLU A 277 -21.85 -9.83 21.59
CA GLU A 277 -23.30 -9.56 21.46
C GLU A 277 -23.79 -9.71 20.02
N GLN A 278 -22.99 -9.28 19.05
CA GLN A 278 -23.32 -9.39 17.63
C GLN A 278 -23.30 -10.86 17.16
N VAL A 279 -22.34 -11.65 17.60
CA VAL A 279 -22.29 -13.09 17.34
C VAL A 279 -23.54 -13.77 17.89
N ASP A 280 -23.94 -13.48 19.13
CA ASP A 280 -25.14 -14.03 19.72
C ASP A 280 -26.43 -13.61 18.98
N ALA A 281 -26.48 -12.39 18.49
CA ALA A 281 -27.59 -11.92 17.67
C ALA A 281 -27.67 -12.63 16.31
N LEU A 282 -26.53 -12.88 15.66
CA LEU A 282 -26.45 -13.62 14.40
C LEU A 282 -26.87 -15.10 14.58
N ARG A 283 -26.42 -15.75 15.65
CA ARG A 283 -26.82 -17.14 15.98
C ARG A 283 -28.33 -17.27 16.17
N ARG A 284 -29.00 -16.29 16.85
CA ARG A 284 -30.42 -16.27 17.02
C ARG A 284 -31.23 -16.06 15.74
N LYS A 285 -30.66 -15.41 14.74
CA LYS A 285 -31.30 -15.18 13.43
C LYS A 285 -31.12 -16.35 12.46
N GLY A 286 -30.09 -17.17 12.65
CA GLY A 286 -29.78 -18.29 11.76
C GLY A 286 -30.33 -19.66 12.22
N GLY A 287 -30.92 -19.75 13.43
CA GLY A 287 -31.63 -20.90 13.93
C GLY A 287 -33.14 -20.68 13.89
#